data_9413239124572420e0a63ab70da365d8
#
_entry.id   9413239124572420e0a63ab70da365d8
#
_cell.length_a   1.000
_cell.length_b   1.000
_cell.length_c   1.000
_cell.angle_alpha   90.00
_cell.angle_beta   90.00
_cell.angle_gamma   90.00
#
_symmetry.space_group_name_H-M   'P 1'
#
loop_
_entity.id
_entity.type
_entity.pdbx_description
1 polymer ?
#
loop_
_entity_poly.entity_id
_entity_poly.type
_entity_poly.pdbx_seq_one_letter_code
_entity_poly.pdbx_strand_id
1 'polypeptide(L)'
;MNMKSIFKLGVLGLYGAAIGAASLALTLGADVKTASAHGERSQEPFLRMRSIQWYDMKWQPKVTKVNDIATMTGKFHLAEDWPRAVGKPGRAFFNVGSPSPVFVRLSTKLNGHPTFISGPLEIGRDYEFEVKLKARIPGRHHMHAMVNVKDAGPIAGPASWMNISGSWDDFTNPITTLTGKTIDL
;
A
#
# COMPACT_ATOMS: atom_id res chain seq x y z
N MET A 1 -52.45 -35.51 24.08
CA MET A 1 -51.04 -35.16 23.77
C MET A 1 -50.19 -35.72 24.88
N ASN A 2 -49.23 -36.58 24.61
CA ASN A 2 -48.54 -37.43 25.59
C ASN A 2 -47.43 -36.61 26.27
N MET A 3 -47.36 -36.60 27.58
CA MET A 3 -46.41 -35.79 28.40
C MET A 3 -44.94 -36.02 27.99
N LYS A 4 -44.58 -37.19 27.46
CA LYS A 4 -43.26 -37.51 26.91
C LYS A 4 -42.94 -36.72 25.62
N SER A 5 -43.96 -36.26 24.86
CA SER A 5 -43.76 -35.47 23.64
C SER A 5 -43.43 -34.03 23.94
N ILE A 6 -44.00 -33.46 25.02
CA ILE A 6 -43.76 -32.07 25.44
C ILE A 6 -42.31 -31.94 26.00
N PHE A 7 -41.83 -32.99 26.71
CA PHE A 7 -40.48 -32.97 27.24
C PHE A 7 -39.39 -33.01 26.17
N LYS A 8 -39.63 -33.81 25.07
CA LYS A 8 -38.72 -33.85 23.92
C LYS A 8 -38.66 -32.52 23.14
N LEU A 9 -39.78 -31.80 22.99
CA LEU A 9 -39.81 -30.51 22.32
C LEU A 9 -39.07 -29.45 23.16
N GLY A 10 -39.23 -29.46 24.46
CA GLY A 10 -38.56 -28.53 25.36
C GLY A 10 -37.04 -28.68 25.37
N VAL A 11 -36.54 -29.92 25.35
CA VAL A 11 -35.12 -30.21 25.30
C VAL A 11 -34.46 -29.81 23.98
N LEU A 12 -35.14 -30.09 22.84
CA LEU A 12 -34.68 -29.63 21.52
C LEU A 12 -34.63 -28.09 21.39
N GLY A 13 -35.61 -27.39 21.97
CA GLY A 13 -35.66 -25.93 21.98
C GLY A 13 -34.48 -25.32 22.79
N LEU A 14 -34.14 -25.92 23.94
CA LEU A 14 -33.01 -25.49 24.77
C LEU A 14 -31.66 -25.70 24.08
N TYR A 15 -31.48 -26.82 23.38
CA TYR A 15 -30.23 -27.05 22.63
C TYR A 15 -30.10 -26.09 21.45
N GLY A 16 -31.18 -25.80 20.72
CA GLY A 16 -31.19 -24.84 19.62
C GLY A 16 -30.83 -23.42 20.07
N ALA A 17 -31.39 -22.98 21.21
CA ALA A 17 -31.06 -21.69 21.79
C ALA A 17 -29.62 -21.57 22.29
N ALA A 18 -29.09 -22.66 22.89
CA ALA A 18 -27.70 -22.69 23.37
C ALA A 18 -26.69 -22.67 22.22
N ILE A 19 -26.94 -23.36 21.13
CA ILE A 19 -26.08 -23.35 19.93
C ILE A 19 -26.13 -21.99 19.24
N GLY A 20 -27.30 -21.36 19.14
CA GLY A 20 -27.48 -20.01 18.59
C GLY A 20 -26.75 -18.95 19.40
N ALA A 21 -26.82 -18.99 20.73
CA ALA A 21 -26.12 -18.08 21.62
C ALA A 21 -24.60 -18.28 21.59
N ALA A 22 -24.12 -19.52 21.50
CA ALA A 22 -22.70 -19.83 21.38
C ALA A 22 -22.12 -19.35 20.04
N SER A 23 -22.87 -19.51 18.94
CA SER A 23 -22.46 -18.99 17.63
C SER A 23 -22.40 -17.47 17.60
N LEU A 24 -23.35 -16.78 18.23
CA LEU A 24 -23.38 -15.32 18.31
C LEU A 24 -22.23 -14.80 19.20
N ALA A 25 -21.94 -15.48 20.31
CA ALA A 25 -20.82 -15.11 21.18
C ALA A 25 -19.45 -15.31 20.49
N LEU A 26 -19.29 -16.35 19.67
CA LEU A 26 -18.09 -16.57 18.87
C LEU A 26 -17.90 -15.50 17.79
N THR A 27 -18.99 -14.98 17.18
CA THR A 27 -18.88 -13.91 16.19
C THR A 27 -18.67 -12.52 16.82
N LEU A 28 -19.20 -12.28 18.01
CA LEU A 28 -19.03 -11.01 18.72
C LEU A 28 -17.70 -10.95 19.51
N GLY A 29 -17.09 -12.09 19.83
CA GLY A 29 -15.80 -12.18 20.50
C GLY A 29 -14.62 -12.37 19.56
N ALA A 30 -14.85 -12.48 18.25
CA ALA A 30 -13.77 -12.38 17.28
C ALA A 30 -13.33 -10.93 17.25
N ASP A 31 -12.23 -10.60 17.94
CA ASP A 31 -11.46 -9.40 17.64
C ASP A 31 -11.19 -9.40 16.13
N VAL A 32 -12.02 -8.66 15.39
CA VAL A 32 -11.68 -8.28 14.03
C VAL A 32 -10.44 -7.40 14.19
N LYS A 33 -9.28 -8.03 14.17
CA LYS A 33 -8.03 -7.30 14.00
C LYS A 33 -8.22 -6.54 12.71
N THR A 34 -8.48 -5.24 12.86
CA THR A 34 -8.45 -4.32 11.72
C THR A 34 -7.19 -4.66 10.96
N ALA A 35 -7.33 -5.12 9.74
CA ALA A 35 -6.19 -5.38 8.88
C ALA A 35 -5.43 -4.06 8.81
N SER A 36 -4.34 -3.97 9.59
CA SER A 36 -3.43 -2.83 9.55
C SER A 36 -2.95 -2.76 8.12
N ALA A 37 -3.39 -1.73 7.39
CA ALA A 37 -3.03 -1.55 6.02
C ALA A 37 -1.51 -1.41 5.94
N HIS A 38 -0.91 -2.41 5.37
CA HIS A 38 0.43 -2.46 4.79
C HIS A 38 1.48 -1.50 5.34
N GLY A 39 2.30 -1.96 6.24
CA GLY A 39 3.53 -1.27 6.60
C GLY A 39 3.40 -0.14 7.62
N GLU A 40 2.20 0.19 8.10
CA GLU A 40 2.02 1.18 9.17
C GLU A 40 2.82 0.83 10.42
N ARG A 41 2.93 -0.46 10.74
CA ARG A 41 3.77 -0.92 11.85
C ARG A 41 5.27 -0.68 11.63
N SER A 42 5.74 -0.82 10.40
CA SER A 42 7.15 -0.56 10.06
C SER A 42 7.47 0.93 10.02
N GLN A 43 6.44 1.78 9.91
CA GLN A 43 6.58 3.23 9.83
C GLN A 43 6.43 3.92 11.19
N GLU A 44 5.79 3.29 12.16
CA GLU A 44 5.49 3.94 13.45
C GLU A 44 6.71 4.56 14.12
N PRO A 45 7.89 3.93 14.18
CA PRO A 45 9.10 4.54 14.71
C PRO A 45 9.54 5.78 13.93
N PHE A 46 9.42 5.75 12.60
CA PHE A 46 9.84 6.84 11.71
C PHE A 46 8.87 8.03 11.77
N LEU A 47 7.56 7.77 11.84
CA LEU A 47 6.55 8.80 12.02
C LEU A 47 6.69 9.52 13.35
N ARG A 48 6.92 8.80 14.44
CA ARG A 48 7.13 9.37 15.78
C ARG A 48 8.38 10.24 15.85
N MET A 49 9.44 9.84 15.16
CA MET A 49 10.71 10.55 15.13
C MET A 49 10.78 11.62 14.05
N ARG A 50 9.74 11.75 13.20
CA ARG A 50 9.70 12.68 12.07
C ARG A 50 10.93 12.59 11.16
N SER A 51 11.48 11.38 11.04
CA SER A 51 12.73 11.16 10.31
C SER A 51 12.63 11.47 8.81
N ILE A 52 11.43 11.34 8.23
CA ILE A 52 11.13 11.79 6.87
C ILE A 52 9.94 12.74 6.92
N GLN A 53 10.18 14.00 6.55
CA GLN A 53 9.16 15.01 6.45
C GLN A 53 8.77 15.20 4.99
N TRP A 54 7.52 14.86 4.66
CA TRP A 54 7.01 14.93 3.29
C TRP A 54 6.28 16.24 3.06
N TYR A 55 6.47 16.86 1.87
CA TYR A 55 5.80 18.09 1.48
C TYR A 55 5.62 18.19 -0.04
N ASP A 56 4.77 19.11 -0.50
CA ASP A 56 4.45 19.36 -1.90
C ASP A 56 3.99 18.12 -2.70
N MET A 57 3.34 17.16 -2.04
CA MET A 57 2.90 15.91 -2.65
C MET A 57 1.78 16.12 -3.67
N LYS A 58 1.96 15.60 -4.87
CA LYS A 58 0.98 15.65 -5.96
C LYS A 58 0.86 14.29 -6.65
N TRP A 59 -0.37 13.95 -6.98
CA TRP A 59 -0.74 12.78 -7.79
C TRP A 59 -1.57 13.27 -8.95
N GLN A 60 -1.13 13.08 -10.20
CA GLN A 60 -1.77 13.63 -11.38
C GLN A 60 -1.71 12.66 -12.57
N PRO A 61 -2.88 12.39 -13.22
CA PRO A 61 -4.21 12.71 -12.74
C PRO A 61 -4.64 11.77 -11.59
N LYS A 62 -5.63 12.18 -10.78
CA LYS A 62 -6.25 11.32 -9.75
C LYS A 62 -7.35 10.40 -10.30
N VAL A 63 -7.84 10.71 -11.48
CA VAL A 63 -8.80 9.91 -12.26
C VAL A 63 -8.14 9.57 -13.59
N THR A 64 -8.05 8.30 -13.89
CA THR A 64 -7.30 7.79 -15.04
C THR A 64 -7.97 6.51 -15.58
N LYS A 65 -7.43 5.92 -16.62
CA LYS A 65 -7.86 4.64 -17.19
C LYS A 65 -6.71 3.63 -17.13
N VAL A 66 -7.05 2.37 -17.26
CA VAL A 66 -6.04 1.31 -17.51
C VAL A 66 -5.19 1.71 -18.72
N ASN A 67 -3.87 1.52 -18.61
CA ASN A 67 -2.82 1.94 -19.53
C ASN A 67 -2.42 3.42 -19.50
N ASP A 68 -3.21 4.32 -18.92
CA ASP A 68 -2.80 5.72 -18.79
C ASP A 68 -1.63 5.88 -17.82
N ILE A 69 -0.92 6.98 -17.97
CA ILE A 69 0.21 7.33 -17.12
C ILE A 69 -0.23 8.33 -16.06
N ALA A 70 -0.02 7.97 -14.80
CA ALA A 70 -0.10 8.89 -13.67
C ALA A 70 1.31 9.24 -13.18
N THR A 71 1.47 10.45 -12.68
CA THR A 71 2.74 10.93 -12.13
C THR A 71 2.55 11.29 -10.66
N MET A 72 3.40 10.75 -9.82
CA MET A 72 3.55 11.15 -8.43
C MET A 72 4.79 12.01 -8.30
N THR A 73 4.63 13.23 -7.80
CA THR A 73 5.73 14.12 -7.48
C THR A 73 5.63 14.57 -6.03
N GLY A 74 6.74 14.99 -5.48
CA GLY A 74 6.79 15.55 -4.14
C GLY A 74 8.21 15.81 -3.69
N LYS A 75 8.30 16.29 -2.47
CA LYS A 75 9.58 16.55 -1.79
C LYS A 75 9.57 15.87 -0.43
N PHE A 76 10.74 15.56 0.07
CA PHE A 76 10.91 15.12 1.43
C PHE A 76 12.26 15.59 1.98
N HIS A 77 12.28 15.79 3.28
CA HIS A 77 13.47 16.10 4.06
C HIS A 77 13.84 14.91 4.95
N LEU A 78 15.11 14.53 4.98
CA LEU A 78 15.63 13.61 5.97
C LEU A 78 16.08 14.38 7.19
N ALA A 79 15.32 14.26 8.28
CA ALA A 79 15.61 14.95 9.51
C ALA A 79 16.89 14.45 10.19
N GLU A 80 17.53 15.32 10.98
CA GLU A 80 18.77 15.00 11.68
C GLU A 80 18.59 13.98 12.83
N ASP A 81 17.35 13.83 13.31
CA ASP A 81 16.96 12.88 14.35
C ASP A 81 16.70 11.46 13.84
N TRP A 82 17.39 11.07 12.77
CA TRP A 82 17.29 9.71 12.20
C TRP A 82 17.58 8.63 13.25
N PRO A 83 16.74 7.56 13.33
CA PRO A 83 16.87 6.52 14.36
C PRO A 83 18.21 5.79 14.31
N ARG A 84 19.01 5.91 15.35
CA ARG A 84 20.33 5.24 15.43
C ARG A 84 20.24 3.71 15.33
N ALA A 85 19.13 3.14 15.80
CA ALA A 85 18.91 1.69 15.80
C ALA A 85 18.80 1.09 14.38
N VAL A 86 18.45 1.88 13.36
CA VAL A 86 18.31 1.42 11.97
C VAL A 86 19.50 1.82 11.07
N GLY A 87 20.56 2.31 11.67
CA GLY A 87 21.75 2.74 10.93
C GLY A 87 21.55 4.03 10.14
N LYS A 88 22.58 4.49 9.44
CA LYS A 88 22.51 5.68 8.62
C LYS A 88 21.85 5.37 7.27
N PRO A 89 20.89 6.20 6.79
CA PRO A 89 20.35 6.02 5.46
C PRO A 89 21.45 6.36 4.43
N GLY A 90 21.81 5.38 3.61
CA GLY A 90 22.80 5.61 2.55
C GLY A 90 22.19 5.60 1.16
N ARG A 91 21.16 4.80 0.96
CA ARG A 91 20.48 4.65 -0.32
C ARG A 91 18.99 4.32 -0.09
N ALA A 92 18.15 4.78 -1.01
CA ALA A 92 16.76 4.39 -1.04
C ALA A 92 16.24 4.19 -2.47
N PHE A 93 15.17 3.44 -2.54
CA PHE A 93 14.43 3.16 -3.74
C PHE A 93 12.99 3.71 -3.58
N PHE A 94 12.51 4.36 -4.62
CA PHE A 94 11.21 5.05 -4.62
C PHE A 94 10.17 4.24 -5.35
N ASN A 95 8.99 4.09 -4.74
CA ASN A 95 7.86 3.38 -5.31
C ASN A 95 6.55 3.93 -4.78
N VAL A 96 5.48 3.23 -5.08
CA VAL A 96 4.15 3.41 -4.48
C VAL A 96 3.80 2.21 -3.63
N GLY A 97 3.22 2.46 -2.47
CA GLY A 97 2.60 1.45 -1.62
C GLY A 97 1.13 1.32 -1.96
N SER A 98 0.69 0.09 -2.24
CA SER A 98 -0.70 -0.27 -2.51
C SER A 98 -0.99 -1.69 -2.06
N PRO A 99 -2.26 -2.05 -1.81
CA PRO A 99 -2.66 -3.42 -1.43
C PRO A 99 -2.38 -4.48 -2.50
N SER A 100 -2.23 -4.05 -3.74
CA SER A 100 -2.01 -4.89 -4.91
C SER A 100 -1.16 -4.14 -5.94
N PRO A 101 -0.62 -4.78 -6.99
CA PRO A 101 0.17 -4.12 -8.02
C PRO A 101 -0.68 -3.27 -8.96
N VAL A 102 -1.33 -2.24 -8.41
CA VAL A 102 -2.25 -1.32 -9.10
C VAL A 102 -1.59 -0.58 -10.25
N PHE A 103 -0.30 -0.31 -10.12
CA PHE A 103 0.50 0.38 -11.12
C PHE A 103 1.77 -0.39 -11.46
N VAL A 104 2.22 -0.22 -12.68
CA VAL A 104 3.59 -0.54 -13.11
C VAL A 104 4.42 0.73 -13.06
N ARG A 105 5.53 0.72 -12.36
CA ARG A 105 6.46 1.84 -12.31
C ARG A 105 7.27 1.90 -13.61
N LEU A 106 7.17 3.02 -14.33
CA LEU A 106 7.88 3.25 -15.58
C LEU A 106 9.24 3.91 -15.35
N SER A 107 9.28 4.93 -14.50
CA SER A 107 10.52 5.66 -14.21
C SER A 107 10.48 6.32 -12.84
N THR A 108 11.65 6.61 -12.31
CA THR A 108 11.85 7.41 -11.10
C THR A 108 12.96 8.41 -11.34
N LYS A 109 12.76 9.64 -10.84
CA LYS A 109 13.81 10.65 -10.74
C LYS A 109 13.96 11.12 -9.31
N LEU A 110 15.18 11.43 -8.93
CA LEU A 110 15.53 12.06 -7.65
C LEU A 110 16.39 13.29 -7.95
N ASN A 111 15.95 14.46 -7.49
CA ASN A 111 16.59 15.75 -7.80
C ASN A 111 16.84 15.95 -9.31
N GLY A 112 15.86 15.59 -10.14
CA GLY A 112 15.93 15.67 -11.60
C GLY A 112 16.72 14.56 -12.29
N HIS A 113 17.49 13.74 -11.57
CA HIS A 113 18.31 12.67 -12.13
C HIS A 113 17.56 11.33 -12.18
N PRO A 114 17.62 10.58 -13.28
CA PRO A 114 17.05 9.24 -13.36
C PRO A 114 17.60 8.31 -12.30
N THR A 115 16.70 7.61 -11.60
CA THR A 115 17.06 6.70 -10.51
C THR A 115 16.36 5.35 -10.74
N PHE A 116 17.04 4.46 -11.46
CA PHE A 116 16.43 3.19 -11.90
C PHE A 116 16.22 2.19 -10.77
N ILE A 117 17.20 2.04 -9.88
CA ILE A 117 17.16 1.08 -8.78
C ILE A 117 17.09 1.82 -7.45
N SER A 118 18.12 2.59 -7.11
CA SER A 118 18.18 3.35 -5.86
C SER A 118 19.03 4.61 -6.01
N GLY A 119 18.65 5.66 -5.28
CA GLY A 119 19.41 6.91 -5.17
C GLY A 119 20.11 7.04 -3.83
N PRO A 120 21.16 7.87 -3.73
CA PRO A 120 21.81 8.19 -2.48
C PRO A 120 20.90 9.04 -1.58
N LEU A 121 20.98 8.83 -0.28
CA LEU A 121 20.31 9.64 0.74
C LEU A 121 21.32 10.07 1.80
N GLU A 122 21.19 11.32 2.23
CA GLU A 122 21.97 11.94 3.29
C GLU A 122 21.05 12.62 4.30
N ILE A 123 21.34 12.47 5.58
CA ILE A 123 20.62 13.13 6.67
C ILE A 123 20.77 14.64 6.55
N GLY A 124 19.72 15.40 6.87
CA GLY A 124 19.68 16.85 6.78
C GLY A 124 19.54 17.42 5.37
N ARG A 125 19.20 16.58 4.40
CA ARG A 125 19.03 16.96 2.99
C ARG A 125 17.57 16.95 2.56
N ASP A 126 17.27 17.86 1.63
CA ASP A 126 16.02 17.91 0.89
C ASP A 126 16.15 17.17 -0.43
N TYR A 127 15.08 16.49 -0.79
CA TYR A 127 14.97 15.72 -2.02
C TYR A 127 13.67 16.02 -2.73
N GLU A 128 13.76 16.18 -4.04
CA GLU A 128 12.61 16.23 -4.94
C GLU A 128 12.54 14.92 -5.74
N PHE A 129 11.35 14.35 -5.89
CA PHE A 129 11.19 13.12 -6.64
C PHE A 129 10.02 13.17 -7.61
N GLU A 130 10.15 12.40 -8.68
CA GLU A 130 9.12 12.12 -9.68
C GLU A 130 9.05 10.61 -9.91
N VAL A 131 7.86 10.03 -9.85
CA VAL A 131 7.61 8.62 -10.21
C VAL A 131 6.51 8.58 -11.25
N LYS A 132 6.80 8.01 -12.43
CA LYS A 132 5.81 7.75 -13.47
C LYS A 132 5.30 6.32 -13.36
N LEU A 133 3.98 6.21 -13.41
CA LEU A 133 3.22 5.01 -13.10
C LEU A 133 2.23 4.73 -14.22
N LYS A 134 2.21 3.52 -14.75
CA LYS A 134 1.19 3.07 -15.71
C LYS A 134 0.08 2.36 -14.95
N ALA A 135 -1.16 2.82 -15.11
CA ALA A 135 -2.32 2.26 -14.44
C ALA A 135 -2.63 0.85 -14.97
N ARG A 136 -2.83 -0.11 -14.05
CA ARG A 136 -2.99 -1.51 -14.36
C ARG A 136 -4.31 -2.10 -13.89
N ILE A 137 -4.68 -1.85 -12.61
CA ILE A 137 -5.87 -2.45 -12.02
C ILE A 137 -6.97 -1.42 -11.90
N PRO A 138 -8.14 -1.63 -12.52
CA PRO A 138 -9.29 -0.74 -12.36
C PRO A 138 -9.81 -0.76 -10.92
N GLY A 139 -10.46 0.32 -10.50
CA GLY A 139 -11.04 0.48 -9.19
C GLY A 139 -10.62 1.76 -8.47
N ARG A 140 -11.03 1.88 -7.22
CA ARG A 140 -10.63 2.96 -6.33
C ARG A 140 -9.56 2.46 -5.35
N HIS A 141 -8.38 3.02 -5.43
CA HIS A 141 -7.21 2.56 -4.71
C HIS A 141 -6.64 3.61 -3.77
N HIS A 142 -6.31 3.19 -2.56
CA HIS A 142 -5.59 3.99 -1.57
C HIS A 142 -4.09 3.79 -1.76
N MET A 143 -3.41 4.83 -2.22
CA MET A 143 -2.02 4.78 -2.62
C MET A 143 -1.16 5.63 -1.71
N HIS A 144 0.01 5.15 -1.33
CA HIS A 144 1.01 5.90 -0.59
C HIS A 144 2.24 6.16 -1.46
N ALA A 145 2.86 7.32 -1.32
CA ALA A 145 4.26 7.45 -1.67
C ALA A 145 5.08 6.52 -0.76
N MET A 146 6.11 5.88 -1.29
CA MET A 146 6.92 4.94 -0.51
C MET A 146 8.40 5.12 -0.81
N VAL A 147 9.18 5.22 0.24
CA VAL A 147 10.64 5.18 0.20
C VAL A 147 11.11 3.94 0.93
N ASN A 148 11.76 3.02 0.22
CA ASN A 148 12.42 1.88 0.85
C ASN A 148 13.88 2.26 1.11
N VAL A 149 14.20 2.51 2.37
CA VAL A 149 15.56 2.85 2.78
C VAL A 149 16.33 1.56 3.05
N LYS A 150 17.52 1.46 2.48
CA LYS A 150 18.41 0.31 2.70
C LYS A 150 18.60 0.12 4.21
N ASP A 151 18.48 -1.11 4.66
CA ASP A 151 18.64 -1.57 6.06
C ASP A 151 17.59 -1.01 7.07
N ALA A 152 16.72 -0.08 6.64
CA ALA A 152 15.63 0.47 7.47
C ALA A 152 14.24 0.01 7.02
N GLY A 153 14.09 -0.40 5.76
CA GLY A 153 12.83 -0.90 5.21
C GLY A 153 11.94 0.18 4.59
N PRO A 154 10.67 -0.15 4.32
CA PRO A 154 9.73 0.75 3.66
C PRO A 154 9.19 1.79 4.63
N ILE A 155 9.20 3.06 4.20
CA ILE A 155 8.63 4.20 4.90
C ILE A 155 7.58 4.81 3.99
N ALA A 156 6.31 4.81 4.41
CA ALA A 156 5.25 5.40 3.62
C ALA A 156 5.10 6.89 3.92
N GLY A 157 4.89 7.63 2.85
CA GLY A 157 4.50 9.03 2.89
C GLY A 157 2.98 9.21 2.83
N PRO A 158 2.54 10.44 2.59
CA PRO A 158 1.13 10.79 2.49
C PRO A 158 0.39 9.96 1.44
N ALA A 159 -0.85 9.63 1.75
CA ALA A 159 -1.73 8.86 0.88
C ALA A 159 -2.54 9.74 -0.07
N SER A 160 -2.98 9.15 -1.17
CA SER A 160 -4.00 9.70 -2.06
C SER A 160 -4.93 8.59 -2.55
N TRP A 161 -6.17 8.96 -2.83
CA TRP A 161 -7.09 8.10 -3.53
C TRP A 161 -6.95 8.30 -5.02
N MET A 162 -6.83 7.17 -5.76
CA MET A 162 -6.76 7.11 -7.21
C MET A 162 -7.95 6.32 -7.74
N ASN A 163 -8.62 6.84 -8.77
CA ASN A 163 -9.71 6.15 -9.46
C ASN A 163 -9.23 5.75 -10.86
N ILE A 164 -9.27 4.45 -11.14
CA ILE A 164 -8.85 3.87 -12.42
C ILE A 164 -10.06 3.20 -13.06
N SER A 165 -10.45 3.65 -14.24
CA SER A 165 -11.53 3.06 -15.05
C SER A 165 -10.98 2.09 -16.11
N GLY A 166 -11.86 1.30 -16.74
CA GLY A 166 -11.50 0.32 -17.77
C GLY A 166 -11.60 -1.12 -17.26
N SER A 167 -11.03 -2.05 -18.02
CA SER A 167 -10.96 -3.47 -17.66
C SER A 167 -9.51 -3.88 -17.40
N TRP A 168 -9.33 -4.86 -16.55
CA TRP A 168 -8.05 -5.54 -16.36
C TRP A 168 -7.55 -6.16 -17.67
N ASP A 169 -8.46 -6.70 -18.48
CA ASP A 169 -8.13 -7.38 -19.73
C ASP A 169 -7.58 -6.41 -20.81
N ASP A 170 -7.82 -5.10 -20.64
CA ASP A 170 -7.27 -4.07 -21.51
C ASP A 170 -5.80 -3.73 -21.22
N PHE A 171 -5.26 -4.22 -20.08
CA PHE A 171 -3.91 -3.86 -19.69
C PHE A 171 -2.88 -4.49 -20.61
N THR A 172 -1.98 -3.66 -21.14
CA THR A 172 -0.83 -4.07 -21.95
C THR A 172 0.45 -3.50 -21.36
N ASN A 173 1.53 -4.24 -21.41
CA ASN A 173 2.85 -3.78 -20.99
C ASN A 173 3.93 -4.20 -22.00
N PRO A 174 3.86 -3.69 -23.25
CA PRO A 174 4.80 -4.06 -24.30
C PRO A 174 6.21 -3.59 -23.95
N ILE A 175 7.15 -4.49 -24.05
CA ILE A 175 8.59 -4.20 -23.97
C ILE A 175 9.29 -4.67 -25.25
N THR A 176 10.24 -3.90 -25.70
CA THR A 176 11.11 -4.30 -26.82
C THR A 176 12.37 -4.92 -26.26
N THR A 177 12.61 -6.18 -26.61
CA THR A 177 13.83 -6.92 -26.24
C THR A 177 15.06 -6.35 -26.95
N LEU A 178 16.25 -6.72 -26.49
CA LEU A 178 17.51 -6.34 -27.14
C LEU A 178 17.61 -6.83 -28.59
N THR A 179 16.86 -7.88 -28.95
CA THR A 179 16.79 -8.41 -30.33
C THR A 179 15.75 -7.70 -31.20
N GLY A 180 15.09 -6.66 -30.69
CA GLY A 180 14.08 -5.89 -31.39
C GLY A 180 12.67 -6.52 -31.40
N LYS A 181 12.47 -7.66 -30.75
CA LYS A 181 11.14 -8.28 -30.62
C LYS A 181 10.33 -7.58 -29.52
N THR A 182 9.09 -7.20 -29.82
CA THR A 182 8.14 -6.71 -28.82
C THR A 182 7.39 -7.89 -28.19
N ILE A 183 7.35 -7.93 -26.88
CA ILE A 183 6.58 -8.88 -26.08
C ILE A 183 5.72 -8.09 -25.08
N ASP A 184 4.55 -8.61 -24.73
CA ASP A 184 3.69 -8.07 -23.65
C ASP A 184 3.94 -8.87 -22.37
N LEU A 185 4.12 -8.15 -21.23
CA LEU A 185 4.45 -8.74 -19.92
C LEU A 185 3.29 -8.59 -18.93
#